data_07bce3a89769c555c50f2b9585318bd6
#
_entry.id   07bce3a89769c555c50f2b9585318bd6
#
_cell.length_a   1.000
_cell.length_b   1.000
_cell.length_c   1.000
_cell.angle_alpha   90.00
_cell.angle_beta   90.00
_cell.angle_gamma   90.00
#
_symmetry.space_group_name_H-M   'P 1'
#
loop_
_entity.id
_entity.type
_entity.pdbx_description
1 polymer ?
#
loop_
_entity_poly.entity_id
_entity_poly.type
_entity_poly.pdbx_seq_one_letter_code
_entity_poly.pdbx_strand_id
1 'polypeptide(L)'
;MSILADARAVLATGPVCDACLGRPFADRSFGLTNRQRGRALRTTVAMDDDEPYESPGECWVCEGQCQRHDEWAERVVDALSGVDFDTYQVGTRVPPLIEENDALLREEAGLADDSAEGTSAGSRPSAGNAGESFKSAFNREVGKRVGAATDSEVDFERPDVVGLLNLERGDVDVQVNPAFVYGRYRKLARDVPQTEWPCRECGGSGKQFDPDEGEQACEHCDGAGDMYPTSVEGEVAPHVQEAMDGDEAVFHGAGREDVDALMLGTGRPFVVEVKHPRARTPDLDELEGAINESDLVEVEALRLATHGMVERVKEHPASKTYRAQVACEGPVAAEDLDAVLAEIDGATIEQYTPGRVDHRRAGKTRTRDVYEASGHLVPAESDRDPGDPVEEPAESDRAELEFHTEGGLYVKELVSGDEGRTEPSLAGLLGVGAEVTALDVLSVEGEEEPFVTEGYVRGSD
;
A
#
# COMPACT_ATOMS: atom_id res chain seq x y z
N MET A 1 17.01 -42.67 22.36
CA MET A 1 16.24 -43.93 22.14
C MET A 1 16.25 -44.22 20.65
N SER A 2 15.92 -45.47 20.23
CA SER A 2 15.86 -45.78 18.80
C SER A 2 14.52 -45.34 18.22
N ILE A 3 14.46 -44.94 16.97
CA ILE A 3 13.23 -44.48 16.29
C ILE A 3 12.09 -45.53 16.43
N LEU A 4 12.39 -46.81 16.48
CA LEU A 4 11.39 -47.85 16.66
C LEU A 4 10.87 -47.92 18.11
N ALA A 5 11.72 -47.62 19.10
CA ALA A 5 11.27 -47.54 20.50
C ALA A 5 10.32 -46.36 20.67
N ASP A 6 10.65 -45.23 20.08
CA ASP A 6 9.83 -44.02 20.10
C ASP A 6 8.49 -44.27 19.36
N ALA A 7 8.52 -44.94 18.20
CA ALA A 7 7.31 -45.29 17.44
C ALA A 7 6.39 -46.25 18.24
N ARG A 8 6.98 -47.23 18.98
CA ARG A 8 6.20 -48.11 19.91
C ARG A 8 5.55 -47.31 21.03
N ALA A 9 6.27 -46.36 21.60
CA ALA A 9 5.70 -45.48 22.63
C ALA A 9 4.49 -44.69 22.09
N VAL A 10 4.57 -44.15 20.87
CA VAL A 10 3.42 -43.49 20.24
C VAL A 10 2.26 -44.46 19.98
N LEU A 11 2.54 -45.68 19.49
CA LEU A 11 1.50 -46.68 19.25
C LEU A 11 0.84 -47.18 20.53
N ALA A 12 1.55 -47.17 21.63
CA ALA A 12 1.03 -47.59 22.94
C ALA A 12 0.02 -46.62 23.56
N THR A 13 -0.01 -45.34 23.09
CA THR A 13 -0.97 -44.31 23.57
C THR A 13 -2.41 -44.57 23.11
N GLY A 14 -2.61 -45.46 22.13
CA GLY A 14 -3.93 -45.79 21.58
C GLY A 14 -3.98 -45.81 20.07
N PRO A 15 -5.18 -45.91 19.49
CA PRO A 15 -5.33 -45.91 18.02
C PRO A 15 -4.98 -44.56 17.42
N VAL A 16 -3.88 -44.49 16.68
CA VAL A 16 -3.38 -43.28 15.96
C VAL A 16 -3.30 -43.55 14.47
N CYS A 17 -3.67 -42.60 13.64
CA CYS A 17 -3.49 -42.71 12.18
C CYS A 17 -2.01 -42.55 11.78
N ASP A 18 -1.67 -42.95 10.56
CA ASP A 18 -0.28 -42.88 10.08
C ASP A 18 0.27 -41.45 10.07
N ALA A 19 -0.57 -40.42 9.76
CA ALA A 19 -0.13 -39.05 9.80
C ALA A 19 0.24 -38.58 11.22
N CYS A 20 -0.57 -38.96 12.23
CA CYS A 20 -0.29 -38.63 13.63
C CYS A 20 0.90 -39.46 14.19
N LEU A 21 1.06 -40.70 13.76
CA LEU A 21 2.24 -41.50 14.12
C LEU A 21 3.53 -40.92 13.50
N GLY A 22 3.47 -40.44 12.27
CA GLY A 22 4.66 -39.91 11.57
C GLY A 22 5.03 -38.47 11.94
N ARG A 23 4.11 -37.69 12.47
CA ARG A 23 4.31 -36.26 12.75
C ARG A 23 5.40 -35.95 13.79
N PRO A 24 5.55 -36.67 14.89
CA PRO A 24 6.68 -36.50 15.80
C PRO A 24 8.06 -36.75 15.16
N PHE A 25 8.10 -37.38 14.01
CA PHE A 25 9.31 -37.73 13.27
C PHE A 25 9.45 -36.88 11.97
N ALA A 26 8.82 -35.72 11.89
CA ALA A 26 8.81 -34.89 10.69
C ALA A 26 10.20 -34.40 10.28
N ASP A 27 11.14 -34.28 11.20
CA ASP A 27 12.56 -33.98 11.02
C ASP A 27 13.39 -35.12 10.42
N ARG A 28 12.82 -36.33 10.37
CA ARG A 28 13.50 -37.52 9.83
C ARG A 28 13.14 -37.77 8.38
N SER A 29 14.19 -37.97 7.55
CA SER A 29 14.07 -38.30 6.12
C SER A 29 13.32 -37.24 5.29
N PHE A 30 14.07 -36.43 4.56
CA PHE A 30 13.51 -35.46 3.62
C PHE A 30 12.70 -36.14 2.51
N GLY A 31 11.65 -35.45 2.03
CA GLY A 31 10.81 -35.93 0.92
C GLY A 31 9.69 -36.89 1.31
N LEU A 32 9.63 -37.37 2.55
CA LEU A 32 8.48 -38.16 3.02
C LEU A 32 7.41 -37.27 3.65
N THR A 33 6.16 -37.59 3.38
CA THR A 33 5.02 -37.02 4.16
C THR A 33 4.91 -37.68 5.54
N ASN A 34 4.21 -37.03 6.49
CA ASN A 34 3.99 -37.63 7.79
C ASN A 34 3.22 -38.96 7.70
N ARG A 35 2.26 -39.07 6.77
CA ARG A 35 1.55 -40.32 6.48
C ARG A 35 2.50 -41.45 6.02
N GLN A 36 3.45 -41.13 5.11
CA GLN A 36 4.43 -42.14 4.66
C GLN A 36 5.38 -42.56 5.76
N ARG A 37 5.88 -41.62 6.59
CA ARG A 37 6.70 -41.93 7.76
C ARG A 37 5.97 -42.83 8.73
N GLY A 38 4.74 -42.47 9.13
CA GLY A 38 3.95 -43.26 10.08
C GLY A 38 3.64 -44.63 9.54
N ARG A 39 3.27 -44.75 8.26
CA ARG A 39 3.05 -46.07 7.65
C ARG A 39 4.32 -46.95 7.66
N ALA A 40 5.47 -46.36 7.34
CA ALA A 40 6.75 -47.05 7.36
C ALA A 40 7.08 -47.53 8.79
N LEU A 41 6.92 -46.64 9.78
CA LEU A 41 7.15 -47.00 11.21
C LEU A 41 6.22 -48.09 11.69
N ARG A 42 4.91 -47.95 11.43
CA ARG A 42 3.91 -48.99 11.82
C ARG A 42 4.26 -50.36 11.21
N THR A 43 4.57 -50.38 9.90
CA THR A 43 4.95 -51.59 9.19
C THR A 43 6.21 -52.23 9.82
N THR A 44 7.23 -51.38 10.07
CA THR A 44 8.50 -51.90 10.64
C THR A 44 8.35 -52.40 12.06
N VAL A 45 7.54 -51.73 12.89
CA VAL A 45 7.23 -52.21 14.26
C VAL A 45 6.53 -53.55 14.21
N ALA A 46 5.49 -53.70 13.37
CA ALA A 46 4.78 -54.99 13.24
C ALA A 46 5.71 -56.12 12.77
N MET A 47 6.65 -55.87 11.89
CA MET A 47 7.65 -56.84 11.42
C MET A 47 8.67 -57.18 12.53
N ASP A 48 9.13 -56.20 13.31
CA ASP A 48 10.12 -56.38 14.37
C ASP A 48 9.53 -57.13 15.55
N ASP A 49 8.24 -56.97 15.79
CA ASP A 49 7.50 -57.61 16.88
C ASP A 49 6.88 -58.97 16.46
N ASP A 50 7.02 -59.38 15.20
CA ASP A 50 6.41 -60.58 14.59
C ASP A 50 4.88 -60.62 14.77
N GLU A 51 4.23 -59.44 14.70
CA GLU A 51 2.79 -59.26 14.83
C GLU A 51 2.10 -58.98 13.49
N PRO A 52 0.81 -59.28 13.33
CA PRO A 52 0.05 -58.92 12.14
C PRO A 52 0.02 -57.39 11.94
N TYR A 53 0.16 -56.96 10.69
CA TYR A 53 -0.07 -55.54 10.38
C TYR A 53 -1.53 -55.19 10.58
N GLU A 54 -1.80 -54.17 11.42
CA GLU A 54 -3.12 -53.60 11.61
C GLU A 54 -3.20 -52.22 10.96
N SER A 55 -4.23 -52.02 10.13
CA SER A 55 -4.53 -50.67 9.59
C SER A 55 -5.01 -49.76 10.72
N PRO A 56 -4.61 -48.48 10.69
CA PRO A 56 -5.09 -47.52 11.69
C PRO A 56 -6.61 -47.39 11.65
N GLY A 57 -7.27 -47.54 12.82
CA GLY A 57 -8.67 -47.27 13.03
C GLY A 57 -8.96 -45.77 13.21
N GLU A 58 -9.98 -45.43 13.97
CA GLU A 58 -10.26 -44.07 14.39
C GLU A 58 -9.08 -43.52 15.20
N CYS A 59 -8.65 -42.31 14.87
CA CYS A 59 -7.50 -41.68 15.51
C CYS A 59 -7.96 -40.75 16.63
N TRP A 60 -7.64 -41.06 17.86
CA TRP A 60 -8.02 -40.23 19.00
C TRP A 60 -7.35 -38.85 19.00
N VAL A 61 -6.20 -38.71 18.31
CA VAL A 61 -5.44 -37.45 18.27
C VAL A 61 -6.09 -36.43 17.37
N CYS A 62 -6.38 -36.80 16.13
CA CYS A 62 -6.87 -35.86 15.09
C CYS A 62 -8.37 -35.99 14.78
N GLU A 63 -9.07 -36.93 15.45
CA GLU A 63 -10.50 -37.19 15.22
C GLU A 63 -10.88 -37.30 13.74
N GLY A 64 -10.02 -37.96 12.95
CA GLY A 64 -10.24 -38.17 11.52
C GLY A 64 -9.83 -36.99 10.60
N GLN A 65 -9.46 -35.83 11.13
CA GLN A 65 -9.13 -34.64 10.31
C GLN A 65 -7.97 -34.89 9.33
N CYS A 66 -6.97 -35.70 9.69
CA CYS A 66 -5.87 -36.04 8.78
C CYS A 66 -6.30 -36.83 7.54
N GLN A 67 -7.53 -37.29 7.45
CA GLN A 67 -8.10 -37.98 6.28
C GLN A 67 -8.90 -37.03 5.36
N ARG A 68 -9.15 -35.79 5.82
CA ARG A 68 -10.03 -34.81 5.19
C ARG A 68 -9.30 -33.68 4.49
N HIS A 69 -7.97 -33.81 4.24
CA HIS A 69 -7.20 -32.74 3.60
C HIS A 69 -7.73 -32.37 2.22
N ASP A 70 -8.18 -33.36 1.41
CA ASP A 70 -8.71 -33.13 0.08
C ASP A 70 -10.04 -32.36 0.16
N GLU A 71 -10.95 -32.78 1.06
CA GLU A 71 -12.22 -32.10 1.29
C GLU A 71 -12.03 -30.64 1.75
N TRP A 72 -11.07 -30.38 2.65
CA TRP A 72 -10.79 -29.03 3.09
C TRP A 72 -10.16 -28.18 2.00
N ALA A 73 -9.30 -28.76 1.15
CA ALA A 73 -8.74 -28.04 0.01
C ALA A 73 -9.83 -27.66 -1.01
N GLU A 74 -10.76 -28.59 -1.33
CA GLU A 74 -11.91 -28.31 -2.20
C GLU A 74 -12.75 -27.15 -1.63
N ARG A 75 -13.04 -27.13 -0.33
CA ARG A 75 -13.79 -26.03 0.31
C ARG A 75 -13.07 -24.68 0.23
N VAL A 76 -11.73 -24.65 0.32
CA VAL A 76 -10.96 -23.42 0.13
C VAL A 76 -11.05 -22.96 -1.30
N VAL A 77 -10.87 -23.86 -2.27
CA VAL A 77 -10.96 -23.54 -3.70
C VAL A 77 -12.36 -23.05 -4.07
N ASP A 78 -13.41 -23.70 -3.55
CA ASP A 78 -14.79 -23.27 -3.77
C ASP A 78 -15.07 -21.88 -3.17
N ALA A 79 -14.53 -21.60 -1.98
CA ALA A 79 -14.68 -20.31 -1.30
C ALA A 79 -13.91 -19.17 -2.01
N LEU A 80 -12.86 -19.48 -2.74
CA LEU A 80 -12.07 -18.54 -3.57
C LEU A 80 -12.61 -18.41 -4.99
N SER A 81 -13.69 -19.10 -5.33
CA SER A 81 -14.28 -19.07 -6.67
C SER A 81 -14.67 -17.65 -7.09
N GLY A 82 -14.19 -17.19 -8.24
CA GLY A 82 -14.44 -15.84 -8.76
C GLY A 82 -13.52 -14.74 -8.18
N VAL A 83 -12.47 -15.13 -7.45
CA VAL A 83 -11.39 -14.23 -7.03
C VAL A 83 -10.13 -14.59 -7.79
N ASP A 84 -9.50 -13.61 -8.40
CA ASP A 84 -8.19 -13.72 -9.05
C ASP A 84 -7.07 -13.57 -8.02
N PHE A 85 -6.07 -14.45 -8.05
CA PHE A 85 -4.91 -14.39 -7.14
C PHE A 85 -3.74 -15.22 -7.67
N ASP A 86 -2.53 -14.73 -7.46
CA ASP A 86 -1.27 -15.44 -7.78
C ASP A 86 -0.70 -16.13 -6.54
N THR A 87 -0.94 -15.54 -5.35
CA THR A 87 -0.37 -16.00 -4.10
C THR A 87 -1.44 -16.25 -3.03
N TYR A 88 -1.22 -17.30 -2.23
CA TYR A 88 -2.17 -17.66 -1.17
C TYR A 88 -1.47 -18.12 0.10
N GLN A 89 -2.24 -18.09 1.20
CA GLN A 89 -1.89 -18.73 2.46
C GLN A 89 -3.09 -19.52 3.01
N VAL A 90 -2.82 -20.65 3.66
CA VAL A 90 -3.83 -21.40 4.40
C VAL A 90 -3.53 -21.34 5.88
N GLY A 91 -4.53 -20.93 6.67
CA GLY A 91 -4.52 -20.95 8.11
C GLY A 91 -5.60 -21.87 8.66
N THR A 92 -5.40 -22.44 9.86
CA THR A 92 -6.40 -23.30 10.50
C THR A 92 -6.66 -22.86 11.92
N ARG A 93 -7.92 -22.72 12.27
CA ARG A 93 -8.39 -22.69 13.66
C ARG A 93 -8.67 -24.14 14.09
N VAL A 94 -7.77 -24.67 14.90
CA VAL A 94 -7.83 -26.04 15.39
C VAL A 94 -8.71 -26.06 16.64
N PRO A 95 -9.61 -27.06 16.83
CA PRO A 95 -10.34 -27.27 18.08
C PRO A 95 -9.36 -27.50 19.23
N PRO A 96 -9.61 -26.92 20.43
CA PRO A 96 -8.75 -27.12 21.60
C PRO A 96 -8.48 -28.59 21.92
N LEU A 97 -9.48 -29.47 21.79
CA LEU A 97 -9.35 -30.88 21.99
C LEU A 97 -8.24 -31.54 21.14
N ILE A 98 -8.14 -31.16 19.86
CA ILE A 98 -7.11 -31.72 18.96
C ILE A 98 -5.72 -31.18 19.34
N GLU A 99 -5.60 -29.93 19.78
CA GLU A 99 -4.35 -29.37 20.26
C GLU A 99 -3.89 -30.04 21.56
N GLU A 100 -4.82 -30.26 22.50
CA GLU A 100 -4.58 -31.00 23.75
C GLU A 100 -4.18 -32.45 23.49
N ASN A 101 -4.89 -33.14 22.59
CA ASN A 101 -4.57 -34.50 22.19
C ASN A 101 -3.19 -34.60 21.53
N ASP A 102 -2.79 -33.63 20.69
CA ASP A 102 -1.46 -33.58 20.07
C ASP A 102 -0.34 -33.39 21.12
N ALA A 103 -0.59 -32.55 22.10
CA ALA A 103 0.33 -32.37 23.24
C ALA A 103 0.44 -33.62 24.11
N LEU A 104 -0.69 -34.21 24.45
CA LEU A 104 -0.77 -35.42 25.28
C LEU A 104 -0.08 -36.63 24.61
N LEU A 105 -0.28 -36.81 23.29
CA LEU A 105 0.43 -37.82 22.52
C LEU A 105 1.95 -37.74 22.72
N ARG A 106 2.50 -36.51 22.66
CA ARG A 106 3.95 -36.30 22.83
C ARG A 106 4.43 -36.53 24.25
N GLU A 107 3.65 -36.11 25.22
CA GLU A 107 3.93 -36.31 26.64
C GLU A 107 3.93 -37.81 27.01
N GLU A 108 2.88 -38.53 26.67
CA GLU A 108 2.75 -39.97 26.95
C GLU A 108 3.79 -40.81 26.22
N ALA A 109 4.18 -40.42 24.99
CA ALA A 109 5.24 -41.10 24.26
C ALA A 109 6.65 -40.70 24.71
N GLY A 110 6.80 -39.80 25.69
CA GLY A 110 8.10 -39.29 26.15
C GLY A 110 8.87 -38.47 25.07
N LEU A 111 8.13 -37.81 24.17
CA LEU A 111 8.65 -36.99 23.06
C LEU A 111 8.35 -35.50 23.29
N ALA A 112 7.87 -35.11 24.46
CA ALA A 112 7.66 -33.73 24.83
C ALA A 112 9.00 -32.97 24.94
N ASP A 113 9.04 -31.73 24.49
CA ASP A 113 10.20 -30.85 24.65
C ASP A 113 10.18 -30.20 26.03
N ASP A 114 11.25 -30.37 26.81
CA ASP A 114 11.43 -29.69 28.12
C ASP A 114 11.67 -28.17 27.96
N SER A 115 11.67 -27.62 26.72
CA SER A 115 12.03 -26.23 26.42
C SER A 115 10.85 -25.34 25.98
N ALA A 116 9.59 -25.80 26.09
CA ALA A 116 8.42 -25.08 25.59
C ALA A 116 7.79 -24.14 26.63
N GLU A 117 8.55 -23.41 27.44
CA GLU A 117 8.06 -22.20 28.12
C GLU A 117 8.51 -20.93 27.33
N GLY A 118 7.60 -20.39 26.54
CA GLY A 118 7.65 -19.01 26.07
C GLY A 118 8.21 -18.75 24.67
N THR A 119 7.54 -19.20 23.60
CA THR A 119 7.79 -18.61 22.27
C THR A 119 6.50 -18.08 21.66
N SER A 120 6.51 -16.74 21.45
CA SER A 120 5.50 -15.99 20.71
C SER A 120 5.41 -16.46 19.25
N ALA A 121 4.21 -16.38 18.67
CA ALA A 121 3.92 -16.69 17.27
C ALA A 121 4.89 -15.96 16.33
N GLY A 122 5.66 -16.72 15.53
CA GLY A 122 6.54 -16.17 14.49
C GLY A 122 7.97 -16.72 14.44
N SER A 123 8.43 -17.52 15.41
CA SER A 123 9.79 -18.06 15.40
C SER A 123 9.87 -19.44 14.78
N ARG A 124 10.80 -19.64 13.83
CA ARG A 124 11.20 -20.97 13.35
C ARG A 124 11.60 -21.84 14.56
N PRO A 125 11.10 -23.08 14.66
CA PRO A 125 11.57 -23.98 15.72
C PRO A 125 13.08 -24.19 15.57
N SER A 126 13.81 -23.96 16.66
CA SER A 126 15.22 -24.32 16.76
C SER A 126 15.38 -25.83 16.61
N ALA A 127 16.45 -26.27 15.98
CA ALA A 127 16.76 -27.68 15.69
C ALA A 127 17.01 -28.47 16.98
N GLY A 128 15.93 -28.94 17.62
CA GLY A 128 15.92 -29.78 18.80
C GLY A 128 14.56 -30.45 18.93
N ASN A 129 14.42 -31.58 18.37
CA ASN A 129 13.56 -32.71 18.77
C ASN A 129 12.02 -32.60 18.75
N ALA A 130 11.38 -31.62 18.16
CA ALA A 130 9.93 -31.48 18.36
C ALA A 130 9.03 -31.87 17.18
N GLY A 131 9.51 -32.50 16.12
CA GLY A 131 8.65 -32.92 15.01
C GLY A 131 7.80 -31.73 14.45
N GLU A 132 6.61 -32.02 13.93
CA GLU A 132 5.70 -30.98 13.37
C GLU A 132 4.39 -30.95 14.19
N SER A 133 3.84 -29.75 14.50
CA SER A 133 2.54 -29.65 15.17
C SER A 133 1.39 -30.09 14.26
N PHE A 134 0.23 -30.44 14.84
CA PHE A 134 -0.96 -30.78 14.05
C PHE A 134 -1.32 -29.62 13.09
N LYS A 135 -1.38 -28.38 13.61
CA LYS A 135 -1.74 -27.20 12.84
C LYS A 135 -0.81 -26.97 11.66
N SER A 136 0.52 -27.03 11.87
CA SER A 136 1.51 -26.85 10.80
C SER A 136 1.40 -27.93 9.74
N ALA A 137 1.27 -29.21 10.15
CA ALA A 137 1.10 -30.31 9.23
C ALA A 137 -0.19 -30.20 8.42
N PHE A 138 -1.29 -29.80 9.07
CA PHE A 138 -2.59 -29.65 8.44
C PHE A 138 -2.58 -28.51 7.39
N ASN A 139 -2.10 -27.31 7.78
CA ASN A 139 -1.96 -26.17 6.86
C ASN A 139 -1.11 -26.53 5.65
N ARG A 140 0.02 -27.20 5.87
CA ARG A 140 0.94 -27.62 4.79
C ARG A 140 0.29 -28.63 3.84
N GLU A 141 -0.44 -29.61 4.37
CA GLU A 141 -1.07 -30.64 3.54
C GLU A 141 -2.28 -30.10 2.76
N VAL A 142 -3.10 -29.23 3.35
CA VAL A 142 -4.21 -28.56 2.67
C VAL A 142 -3.63 -27.54 1.67
N GLY A 143 -2.67 -26.70 2.09
CA GLY A 143 -2.05 -25.71 1.23
C GLY A 143 -1.50 -26.30 -0.05
N LYS A 144 -0.71 -27.40 0.01
CA LYS A 144 -0.19 -28.06 -1.18
C LYS A 144 -1.27 -28.48 -2.18
N ARG A 145 -2.45 -28.84 -1.70
CA ARG A 145 -3.58 -29.24 -2.54
C ARG A 145 -4.26 -28.03 -3.16
N VAL A 146 -4.41 -26.95 -2.39
CA VAL A 146 -4.92 -25.68 -2.89
C VAL A 146 -4.02 -25.16 -4.02
N GLY A 147 -2.71 -25.02 -3.80
CA GLY A 147 -1.77 -24.57 -4.82
C GLY A 147 -1.76 -25.45 -6.07
N ALA A 148 -1.84 -26.78 -5.89
CA ALA A 148 -1.93 -27.70 -7.04
C ALA A 148 -3.26 -27.60 -7.82
N ALA A 149 -4.34 -27.19 -7.18
CA ALA A 149 -5.65 -27.02 -7.80
C ALA A 149 -5.83 -25.65 -8.48
N THR A 150 -5.14 -24.61 -7.98
CA THR A 150 -5.27 -23.22 -8.45
C THR A 150 -4.08 -22.73 -9.27
N ASP A 151 -3.00 -23.53 -9.38
CA ASP A 151 -1.72 -23.16 -10.01
C ASP A 151 -1.10 -21.89 -9.40
N SER A 152 -1.31 -21.68 -8.09
CA SER A 152 -0.87 -20.50 -7.34
C SER A 152 0.26 -20.85 -6.38
N GLU A 153 1.07 -19.85 -6.00
CA GLU A 153 2.20 -20.00 -5.10
C GLU A 153 1.86 -19.62 -3.66
N VAL A 154 2.53 -20.27 -2.68
CA VAL A 154 2.35 -19.91 -1.27
C VAL A 154 3.21 -18.71 -0.90
N ASP A 155 2.59 -17.70 -0.28
CA ASP A 155 3.28 -16.56 0.31
C ASP A 155 2.88 -16.45 1.78
N PHE A 156 3.88 -16.43 2.68
CA PHE A 156 3.67 -16.33 4.12
C PHE A 156 3.73 -14.91 4.67
N GLU A 157 4.19 -13.95 3.85
CA GLU A 157 4.36 -12.57 4.27
C GLU A 157 3.19 -11.70 3.82
N ARG A 158 2.84 -11.75 2.53
CA ARG A 158 1.82 -10.90 1.92
C ARG A 158 1.06 -11.62 0.80
N PRO A 159 0.34 -12.70 1.13
CA PRO A 159 -0.45 -13.42 0.12
C PRO A 159 -1.59 -12.54 -0.41
N ASP A 160 -2.02 -12.80 -1.63
CA ASP A 160 -3.21 -12.16 -2.20
C ASP A 160 -4.47 -12.58 -1.48
N VAL A 161 -4.54 -13.86 -1.09
CA VAL A 161 -5.69 -14.41 -0.36
C VAL A 161 -5.26 -15.30 0.79
N VAL A 162 -6.07 -15.34 1.84
CA VAL A 162 -5.89 -16.26 2.98
C VAL A 162 -7.18 -17.09 3.16
N GLY A 163 -7.04 -18.42 3.02
CA GLY A 163 -8.11 -19.34 3.39
C GLY A 163 -7.97 -19.76 4.86
N LEU A 164 -8.91 -19.37 5.71
CA LEU A 164 -8.92 -19.71 7.13
C LEU A 164 -9.95 -20.79 7.41
N LEU A 165 -9.46 -22.01 7.64
CA LEU A 165 -10.27 -23.18 7.98
C LEU A 165 -10.65 -23.16 9.45
N ASN A 166 -11.92 -23.38 9.75
CA ASN A 166 -12.41 -23.59 11.10
C ASN A 166 -12.86 -25.05 11.26
N LEU A 167 -12.00 -25.88 11.85
CA LEU A 167 -12.27 -27.31 11.97
C LEU A 167 -13.40 -27.64 12.95
N GLU A 168 -13.70 -26.72 13.89
CA GLU A 168 -14.78 -26.91 14.87
C GLU A 168 -16.14 -26.63 14.21
N ARG A 169 -16.27 -25.52 13.48
CA ARG A 169 -17.51 -25.16 12.81
C ARG A 169 -17.71 -25.87 11.46
N GLY A 170 -16.62 -26.31 10.87
CA GLY A 170 -16.64 -26.97 9.57
C GLY A 170 -16.79 -26.01 8.40
N ASP A 171 -16.35 -24.75 8.54
CA ASP A 171 -16.44 -23.71 7.51
C ASP A 171 -15.06 -23.16 7.13
N VAL A 172 -15.03 -22.36 6.07
CA VAL A 172 -13.86 -21.64 5.57
C VAL A 172 -14.22 -20.16 5.46
N ASP A 173 -13.45 -19.33 6.15
CA ASP A 173 -13.47 -17.88 5.95
C ASP A 173 -12.37 -17.50 4.95
N VAL A 174 -12.65 -16.57 4.02
CA VAL A 174 -11.67 -16.07 3.05
C VAL A 174 -11.38 -14.61 3.35
N GLN A 175 -10.10 -14.27 3.44
CA GLN A 175 -9.63 -12.90 3.44
C GLN A 175 -8.98 -12.61 2.09
N VAL A 176 -9.48 -11.60 1.38
CA VAL A 176 -8.88 -11.08 0.15
C VAL A 176 -8.11 -9.82 0.52
N ASN A 177 -6.78 -9.84 0.32
CA ASN A 177 -5.93 -8.71 0.62
C ASN A 177 -5.99 -7.66 -0.50
N PRO A 178 -5.73 -6.37 -0.19
CA PRO A 178 -5.78 -5.30 -1.17
C PRO A 178 -4.86 -5.52 -2.37
N ALA A 179 -5.21 -4.93 -3.51
CA ALA A 179 -4.36 -4.79 -4.67
C ALA A 179 -4.08 -3.31 -4.94
N PHE A 180 -3.04 -3.01 -5.70
CA PHE A 180 -2.51 -1.66 -5.83
C PHE A 180 -2.19 -1.34 -7.29
N VAL A 181 -2.62 -0.15 -7.73
CA VAL A 181 -2.26 0.43 -9.02
C VAL A 181 -1.48 1.72 -8.77
N TYR A 182 -0.25 1.77 -9.24
CA TYR A 182 0.58 2.98 -9.28
C TYR A 182 0.37 3.71 -10.60
N GLY A 183 0.47 5.03 -10.58
CA GLY A 183 0.50 5.88 -11.75
C GLY A 183 1.03 7.28 -11.45
N ARG A 184 1.00 8.13 -12.45
CA ARG A 184 1.25 9.57 -12.33
C ARG A 184 0.04 10.32 -12.85
N TYR A 185 -0.41 11.36 -12.13
CA TYR A 185 -1.52 12.18 -12.59
C TYR A 185 -1.08 13.61 -12.90
N ARG A 186 -1.71 14.19 -13.90
CA ARG A 186 -1.75 15.62 -14.13
C ARG A 186 -3.11 16.17 -13.76
N LYS A 187 -3.14 17.33 -13.13
CA LYS A 187 -4.36 18.08 -12.84
C LYS A 187 -4.42 19.28 -13.76
N LEU A 188 -5.36 19.26 -14.72
CA LEU A 188 -5.45 20.20 -15.83
C LEU A 188 -6.35 21.41 -15.51
N ALA A 189 -7.09 21.34 -14.42
CA ALA A 189 -7.99 22.42 -13.99
C ALA A 189 -7.64 22.90 -12.56
N ARG A 190 -7.88 24.20 -12.31
CA ARG A 190 -7.84 24.79 -10.97
C ARG A 190 -9.14 24.50 -10.24
N ASP A 191 -9.16 24.68 -8.95
CA ASP A 191 -10.29 24.42 -8.05
C ASP A 191 -10.72 22.95 -7.99
N VAL A 192 -9.81 22.03 -8.34
CA VAL A 192 -9.94 20.58 -8.14
C VAL A 192 -8.99 20.15 -7.02
N PRO A 193 -9.49 19.69 -5.87
CA PRO A 193 -8.64 19.15 -4.80
C PRO A 193 -8.06 17.79 -5.20
N GLN A 194 -6.96 17.37 -4.54
CA GLN A 194 -6.39 16.04 -4.76
C GLN A 194 -7.32 14.93 -4.27
N THR A 195 -7.91 15.11 -3.09
CA THR A 195 -8.83 14.15 -2.47
C THR A 195 -10.17 14.81 -2.21
N GLU A 196 -11.21 14.02 -2.00
CA GLU A 196 -12.52 14.52 -1.64
C GLU A 196 -12.50 15.35 -0.36
N TRP A 197 -13.25 16.45 -0.35
CA TRP A 197 -13.42 17.31 0.82
C TRP A 197 -14.87 17.33 1.25
N PRO A 198 -15.26 16.42 2.16
CA PRO A 198 -16.60 16.41 2.72
C PRO A 198 -16.93 17.75 3.37
N CYS A 199 -18.14 18.23 3.16
CA CYS A 199 -18.63 19.43 3.79
C CYS A 199 -18.53 19.32 5.30
N ARG A 200 -17.78 20.22 5.94
CA ARG A 200 -17.53 20.23 7.39
C ARG A 200 -18.78 20.47 8.24
N GLU A 201 -19.82 21.12 7.68
CA GLU A 201 -21.05 21.42 8.42
C GLU A 201 -22.01 20.23 8.47
N CYS A 202 -22.09 19.45 7.39
CA CYS A 202 -22.97 18.27 7.34
C CYS A 202 -22.22 16.93 7.39
N GLY A 203 -20.87 16.96 7.44
CA GLY A 203 -20.04 15.75 7.48
C GLY A 203 -20.15 14.88 6.23
N GLY A 204 -20.42 15.47 5.05
CA GLY A 204 -20.58 14.76 3.79
C GLY A 204 -22.01 14.30 3.48
N SER A 205 -22.95 14.46 4.40
CA SER A 205 -24.33 13.96 4.20
C SER A 205 -25.17 14.81 3.21
N GLY A 206 -24.75 16.02 2.88
CA GLY A 206 -25.54 16.98 2.12
C GLY A 206 -26.78 17.51 2.86
N LYS A 207 -27.00 17.08 4.12
CA LYS A 207 -28.23 17.33 4.86
C LYS A 207 -27.94 17.93 6.23
N GLN A 208 -28.85 18.77 6.69
CA GLN A 208 -28.89 19.34 8.04
C GLN A 208 -30.28 19.13 8.65
N PHE A 209 -30.34 19.00 9.96
CA PHE A 209 -31.59 18.85 10.69
C PHE A 209 -32.04 20.19 11.26
N ASP A 210 -33.20 20.69 10.80
CA ASP A 210 -33.87 21.84 11.40
C ASP A 210 -34.94 21.34 12.38
N PRO A 211 -35.00 21.88 13.64
CA PRO A 211 -35.98 21.45 14.65
C PRO A 211 -37.43 21.66 14.25
N ASP A 212 -37.73 22.64 13.40
CA ASP A 212 -39.09 23.03 13.01
C ASP A 212 -39.51 22.43 11.67
N GLU A 213 -38.56 22.26 10.73
CA GLU A 213 -38.82 21.82 9.34
C GLU A 213 -38.30 20.41 9.04
N GLY A 214 -37.52 19.80 9.94
CA GLY A 214 -36.97 18.46 9.78
C GLY A 214 -35.67 18.42 8.97
N GLU A 215 -35.45 17.35 8.20
CA GLU A 215 -34.26 17.16 7.38
C GLU A 215 -34.31 18.07 6.15
N GLN A 216 -33.29 18.89 5.94
CA GLN A 216 -33.17 19.84 4.84
C GLN A 216 -31.83 19.69 4.13
N ALA A 217 -31.69 20.25 2.92
CA ALA A 217 -30.39 20.40 2.27
C ALA A 217 -29.45 21.26 3.12
N CYS A 218 -28.18 20.86 3.20
CA CYS A 218 -27.18 21.64 3.91
C CYS A 218 -26.93 22.98 3.19
N GLU A 219 -27.16 24.10 3.86
CA GLU A 219 -26.97 25.44 3.28
C GLU A 219 -25.50 25.73 2.93
N HIS A 220 -24.54 25.08 3.58
CA HIS A 220 -23.11 25.32 3.37
C HIS A 220 -22.57 24.72 2.07
N CYS A 221 -23.12 23.59 1.64
CA CYS A 221 -22.74 22.90 0.40
C CYS A 221 -23.91 22.78 -0.60
N ASP A 222 -24.97 23.52 -0.41
CA ASP A 222 -26.20 23.49 -1.24
C ASP A 222 -26.74 22.08 -1.44
N GLY A 223 -26.57 21.21 -0.42
CA GLY A 223 -27.02 19.81 -0.44
C GLY A 223 -26.06 18.85 -1.16
N ALA A 224 -24.93 19.30 -1.70
CA ALA A 224 -23.98 18.45 -2.42
C ALA A 224 -23.29 17.40 -1.52
N GLY A 225 -23.04 17.75 -0.27
CA GLY A 225 -22.26 16.92 0.67
C GLY A 225 -20.78 17.25 0.64
N ASP A 226 -20.24 17.70 -0.49
CA ASP A 226 -18.83 18.01 -0.68
C ASP A 226 -18.59 19.50 -0.94
N MET A 227 -17.36 19.95 -0.71
CA MET A 227 -16.96 21.35 -0.91
C MET A 227 -16.60 21.66 -2.36
N TYR A 228 -16.28 20.65 -3.15
CA TYR A 228 -15.93 20.74 -4.57
C TYR A 228 -16.72 19.69 -5.36
N PRO A 229 -17.03 19.94 -6.64
CA PRO A 229 -17.80 19.02 -7.48
C PRO A 229 -17.14 17.66 -7.69
N THR A 230 -15.81 17.65 -7.71
CA THR A 230 -14.98 16.44 -7.87
C THR A 230 -13.57 16.66 -7.29
N SER A 231 -12.72 15.65 -7.38
CA SER A 231 -11.31 15.64 -6.96
C SER A 231 -10.51 14.75 -7.90
N VAL A 232 -9.16 14.81 -7.83
CA VAL A 232 -8.32 13.83 -8.54
C VAL A 232 -8.66 12.40 -8.13
N GLU A 233 -8.86 12.18 -6.82
CA GLU A 233 -9.34 10.88 -6.31
C GLU A 233 -10.68 10.48 -6.94
N GLY A 234 -11.64 11.40 -7.02
CA GLY A 234 -12.96 11.15 -7.60
C GLY A 234 -12.95 10.84 -9.09
N GLU A 235 -11.97 11.40 -9.84
CA GLU A 235 -11.79 11.12 -11.27
C GLU A 235 -11.03 9.81 -11.53
N VAL A 236 -10.18 9.34 -10.59
CA VAL A 236 -9.29 8.20 -10.82
C VAL A 236 -9.75 6.94 -10.09
N ALA A 237 -10.02 7.04 -8.79
CA ALA A 237 -10.23 5.86 -7.95
C ALA A 237 -11.44 4.99 -8.34
N PRO A 238 -12.60 5.55 -8.77
CA PRO A 238 -13.74 4.74 -9.20
C PRO A 238 -13.44 3.84 -10.40
N HIS A 239 -12.67 4.32 -11.38
CA HIS A 239 -12.29 3.52 -12.55
C HIS A 239 -11.41 2.34 -12.16
N VAL A 240 -10.44 2.56 -11.25
CA VAL A 240 -9.57 1.49 -10.75
C VAL A 240 -10.37 0.48 -9.93
N GLN A 241 -11.30 0.96 -9.08
CA GLN A 241 -12.18 0.10 -8.28
C GLN A 241 -13.06 -0.79 -9.16
N GLU A 242 -13.67 -0.22 -10.20
CA GLU A 242 -14.51 -0.96 -11.14
C GLU A 242 -13.70 -1.98 -11.94
N ALA A 243 -12.54 -1.58 -12.48
CA ALA A 243 -11.66 -2.48 -13.24
C ALA A 243 -11.15 -3.67 -12.42
N MET A 244 -11.02 -3.50 -11.11
CA MET A 244 -10.59 -4.56 -10.18
C MET A 244 -11.76 -5.24 -9.45
N ASP A 245 -13.00 -4.88 -9.73
CA ASP A 245 -14.22 -5.39 -9.05
C ASP A 245 -14.05 -5.41 -7.53
N GLY A 246 -13.63 -4.26 -6.95
CA GLY A 246 -13.35 -4.11 -5.54
C GLY A 246 -14.46 -3.40 -4.76
N ASP A 247 -14.46 -3.56 -3.43
CA ASP A 247 -15.48 -2.98 -2.55
C ASP A 247 -15.23 -1.48 -2.27
N GLU A 248 -13.97 -1.06 -2.21
CA GLU A 248 -13.54 0.30 -1.84
C GLU A 248 -12.19 0.59 -2.49
N ALA A 249 -11.98 1.83 -2.92
CA ALA A 249 -10.69 2.31 -3.37
C ALA A 249 -10.19 3.47 -2.49
N VAL A 250 -8.88 3.52 -2.22
CA VAL A 250 -8.23 4.56 -1.42
C VAL A 250 -7.09 5.17 -2.22
N PHE A 251 -7.11 6.48 -2.38
CA PHE A 251 -6.09 7.21 -3.12
C PHE A 251 -4.93 7.67 -2.21
N HIS A 252 -3.69 7.42 -2.64
CA HIS A 252 -2.46 7.82 -1.95
C HIS A 252 -1.58 8.63 -2.90
N GLY A 253 -1.33 9.90 -2.62
CA GLY A 253 -0.49 10.78 -3.44
C GLY A 253 0.90 11.03 -2.83
N ALA A 254 1.92 11.29 -3.68
CA ALA A 254 3.25 11.75 -3.28
C ALA A 254 3.23 13.24 -2.89
N GLY A 255 2.76 13.53 -1.69
CA GLY A 255 2.46 14.88 -1.24
C GLY A 255 1.17 15.42 -1.87
N ARG A 256 0.99 16.76 -1.82
CA ARG A 256 -0.24 17.42 -2.24
C ARG A 256 0.08 18.83 -2.75
N GLU A 257 -0.59 19.24 -3.81
CA GLU A 257 -0.63 20.62 -4.29
C GLU A 257 -1.79 21.39 -3.66
N ASP A 258 -1.74 22.73 -3.79
CA ASP A 258 -2.87 23.59 -3.43
C ASP A 258 -4.02 23.39 -4.45
N VAL A 259 -5.26 23.65 -4.03
CA VAL A 259 -6.46 23.44 -4.87
C VAL A 259 -6.43 24.33 -6.13
N ASP A 260 -5.91 25.55 -5.97
CA ASP A 260 -5.74 26.54 -7.03
C ASP A 260 -4.51 26.31 -7.94
N ALA A 261 -3.66 25.33 -7.63
CA ALA A 261 -2.50 24.99 -8.45
C ALA A 261 -2.84 23.93 -9.50
N LEU A 262 -2.22 24.02 -10.70
CA LEU A 262 -2.19 22.91 -11.66
C LEU A 262 -1.07 21.91 -11.28
N MET A 263 -1.22 20.67 -11.71
CA MET A 263 -0.16 19.66 -11.70
C MET A 263 0.10 19.24 -13.14
N LEU A 264 1.23 19.62 -13.68
CA LEU A 264 1.55 19.52 -15.11
C LEU A 264 2.80 18.63 -15.34
N GLY A 265 3.41 18.75 -16.53
CA GLY A 265 4.68 18.13 -16.89
C GLY A 265 4.69 16.63 -16.68
N THR A 266 5.60 16.10 -15.83
CA THR A 266 5.72 14.66 -15.57
C THR A 266 4.66 14.13 -14.60
N GLY A 267 3.74 14.96 -14.13
CA GLY A 267 2.69 14.57 -13.20
C GLY A 267 3.20 14.25 -11.79
N ARG A 268 2.29 13.86 -10.92
CA ARG A 268 2.56 13.47 -9.52
C ARG A 268 2.32 11.98 -9.33
N PRO A 269 3.25 11.26 -8.69
CA PRO A 269 3.06 9.86 -8.35
C PRO A 269 1.86 9.64 -7.42
N PHE A 270 1.10 8.59 -7.69
CA PHE A 270 0.00 8.15 -6.83
C PHE A 270 -0.08 6.62 -6.79
N VAL A 271 -0.82 6.10 -5.81
CA VAL A 271 -1.24 4.71 -5.73
C VAL A 271 -2.72 4.66 -5.38
N VAL A 272 -3.48 3.85 -6.08
CA VAL A 272 -4.83 3.46 -5.66
C VAL A 272 -4.76 2.08 -5.03
N GLU A 273 -5.17 1.98 -3.78
CA GLU A 273 -5.37 0.74 -3.03
C GLU A 273 -6.82 0.30 -3.19
N VAL A 274 -7.05 -0.88 -3.77
CA VAL A 274 -8.38 -1.46 -3.91
C VAL A 274 -8.57 -2.58 -2.90
N LYS A 275 -9.59 -2.47 -2.05
CA LYS A 275 -9.92 -3.46 -1.01
C LYS A 275 -10.81 -4.55 -1.58
N HIS A 276 -10.54 -5.78 -1.19
CA HIS A 276 -11.26 -6.99 -1.59
C HIS A 276 -11.46 -7.11 -3.13
N PRO A 277 -10.40 -6.91 -3.94
CA PRO A 277 -10.52 -7.00 -5.39
C PRO A 277 -10.84 -8.44 -5.82
N ARG A 278 -11.75 -8.59 -6.79
CA ARG A 278 -11.99 -9.88 -7.45
C ARG A 278 -11.14 -10.07 -8.70
N ALA A 279 -10.76 -8.97 -9.35
CA ALA A 279 -9.79 -8.94 -10.45
C ALA A 279 -8.51 -8.21 -10.02
N ARG A 280 -7.33 -8.78 -10.27
CA ARG A 280 -6.05 -8.19 -9.85
C ARG A 280 -5.18 -7.73 -10.99
N THR A 281 -5.51 -8.12 -12.21
CA THR A 281 -4.75 -7.84 -13.43
C THR A 281 -5.63 -7.15 -14.47
N PRO A 282 -6.16 -5.93 -14.19
CA PRO A 282 -6.94 -5.18 -15.17
C PRO A 282 -6.07 -4.80 -16.37
N ASP A 283 -6.71 -4.58 -17.53
CA ASP A 283 -6.03 -3.99 -18.68
C ASP A 283 -5.70 -2.52 -18.37
N LEU A 284 -4.40 -2.25 -18.15
CA LEU A 284 -3.93 -0.93 -17.73
C LEU A 284 -4.01 0.12 -18.84
N ASP A 285 -3.93 -0.28 -20.12
CA ASP A 285 -4.06 0.64 -21.26
C ASP A 285 -5.52 1.06 -21.43
N GLU A 286 -6.48 0.13 -21.27
CA GLU A 286 -7.91 0.41 -21.28
C GLU A 286 -8.29 1.30 -20.08
N LEU A 287 -7.75 1.00 -18.90
CA LEU A 287 -7.98 1.79 -17.68
C LEU A 287 -7.44 3.22 -17.81
N GLU A 288 -6.22 3.38 -18.32
CA GLU A 288 -5.62 4.69 -18.59
C GLU A 288 -6.47 5.49 -19.58
N GLY A 289 -6.93 4.84 -20.66
CA GLY A 289 -7.82 5.46 -21.65
C GLY A 289 -9.14 5.92 -21.04
N ALA A 290 -9.76 5.11 -20.17
CA ALA A 290 -11.03 5.45 -19.54
C ALA A 290 -10.92 6.62 -18.55
N ILE A 291 -9.84 6.68 -17.77
CA ILE A 291 -9.58 7.82 -16.86
C ILE A 291 -9.32 9.10 -17.67
N ASN A 292 -8.57 9.00 -18.77
CA ASN A 292 -8.19 10.12 -19.62
C ASN A 292 -9.33 10.66 -20.54
N GLU A 293 -10.54 10.12 -20.40
CA GLU A 293 -11.75 10.77 -20.95
C GLU A 293 -12.12 12.05 -20.16
N SER A 294 -11.56 12.24 -18.95
CA SER A 294 -11.77 13.45 -18.14
C SER A 294 -11.02 14.65 -18.73
N ASP A 295 -11.70 15.82 -18.78
CA ASP A 295 -11.06 17.09 -19.11
C ASP A 295 -10.28 17.72 -17.92
N LEU A 296 -10.40 17.15 -16.73
CA LEU A 296 -9.89 17.70 -15.47
C LEU A 296 -8.58 17.06 -15.01
N VAL A 297 -8.44 15.75 -15.27
CA VAL A 297 -7.33 14.92 -14.81
C VAL A 297 -6.86 14.03 -15.96
N GLU A 298 -5.56 13.84 -16.05
CA GLU A 298 -4.93 12.91 -16.97
C GLU A 298 -3.97 12.01 -16.18
N VAL A 299 -3.94 10.73 -16.48
CA VAL A 299 -3.01 9.77 -15.87
C VAL A 299 -2.11 9.14 -16.90
N GLU A 300 -0.93 8.70 -16.45
CA GLU A 300 0.03 8.00 -17.30
C GLU A 300 0.85 7.00 -16.49
N ALA A 301 1.51 6.09 -17.20
CA ALA A 301 2.43 5.11 -16.64
C ALA A 301 1.80 4.21 -15.57
N LEU A 302 0.55 3.79 -15.77
CA LEU A 302 -0.13 2.87 -14.87
C LEU A 302 0.61 1.54 -14.77
N ARG A 303 0.77 1.02 -13.55
CA ARG A 303 1.44 -0.25 -13.26
C ARG A 303 0.79 -0.93 -12.07
N LEU A 304 0.73 -2.26 -12.09
CA LEU A 304 0.42 -3.02 -10.88
C LEU A 304 1.55 -2.83 -9.87
N ALA A 305 1.20 -2.59 -8.63
CA ALA A 305 2.15 -2.27 -7.58
C ALA A 305 2.04 -3.22 -6.38
N THR A 306 3.09 -3.24 -5.56
CA THR A 306 3.07 -3.93 -4.27
C THR A 306 2.60 -2.98 -3.17
N HIS A 307 2.17 -3.52 -2.02
CA HIS A 307 1.82 -2.72 -0.84
C HIS A 307 2.94 -1.72 -0.46
N GLY A 308 4.22 -2.09 -0.66
CA GLY A 308 5.36 -1.21 -0.35
C GLY A 308 5.36 0.09 -1.14
N MET A 309 4.71 0.15 -2.31
CA MET A 309 4.59 1.37 -3.10
C MET A 309 3.77 2.45 -2.39
N VAL A 310 2.79 2.09 -1.54
CA VAL A 310 2.02 3.05 -0.75
C VAL A 310 2.91 3.83 0.21
N GLU A 311 3.78 3.13 0.93
CA GLU A 311 4.74 3.74 1.86
C GLU A 311 5.76 4.57 1.08
N ARG A 312 6.27 4.03 -0.03
CA ARG A 312 7.22 4.72 -0.90
C ARG A 312 6.66 6.04 -1.44
N VAL A 313 5.44 6.06 -1.95
CA VAL A 313 4.78 7.29 -2.44
C VAL A 313 4.61 8.33 -1.33
N LYS A 314 4.35 7.91 -0.09
CA LYS A 314 4.16 8.81 1.06
C LYS A 314 5.44 9.35 1.67
N GLU A 315 6.51 8.56 1.69
CA GLU A 315 7.68 8.82 2.52
C GLU A 315 8.97 9.03 1.73
N HIS A 316 9.01 8.59 0.45
CA HIS A 316 10.21 8.75 -0.36
C HIS A 316 10.55 10.23 -0.56
N PRO A 317 11.79 10.66 -0.28
CA PRO A 317 12.23 12.03 -0.55
C PRO A 317 12.02 12.39 -2.02
N ALA A 318 11.38 13.50 -2.27
CA ALA A 318 11.06 13.93 -3.63
C ALA A 318 11.33 15.42 -3.82
N SER A 319 12.09 15.75 -4.86
CA SER A 319 12.23 17.10 -5.37
C SER A 319 10.99 17.51 -6.16
N LYS A 320 10.83 18.80 -6.37
CA LYS A 320 9.68 19.36 -7.11
C LYS A 320 10.12 20.51 -7.97
N THR A 321 9.58 20.57 -9.17
CA THR A 321 9.72 21.72 -10.04
C THR A 321 8.40 22.50 -10.09
N TYR A 322 8.51 23.79 -9.91
CA TYR A 322 7.38 24.71 -9.88
C TYR A 322 7.52 25.77 -10.94
N ARG A 323 6.39 26.23 -11.50
CA ARG A 323 6.26 27.46 -12.26
C ARG A 323 5.44 28.44 -11.46
N ALA A 324 6.00 29.62 -11.20
CA ALA A 324 5.37 30.69 -10.46
C ALA A 324 5.15 31.91 -11.36
N GLN A 325 3.91 32.39 -11.40
CA GLN A 325 3.62 33.73 -11.92
C GLN A 325 3.76 34.71 -10.75
N VAL A 326 4.57 35.73 -10.94
CA VAL A 326 4.94 36.68 -9.88
C VAL A 326 4.51 38.10 -10.27
N ALA A 327 3.90 38.84 -9.34
CA ALA A 327 3.67 40.25 -9.40
C ALA A 327 4.58 40.98 -8.42
N CYS A 328 5.26 42.04 -8.87
CA CYS A 328 6.08 42.90 -8.05
C CYS A 328 5.35 44.23 -7.76
N GLU A 329 5.63 44.85 -6.61
CA GLU A 329 5.04 46.15 -6.23
C GLU A 329 5.56 47.34 -7.07
N GLY A 330 6.53 47.07 -7.94
CA GLY A 330 7.09 48.05 -8.85
C GLY A 330 7.87 47.37 -9.99
N PRO A 331 8.23 48.13 -11.04
CA PRO A 331 8.96 47.56 -12.16
C PRO A 331 10.36 47.09 -11.74
N VAL A 332 10.76 45.94 -12.28
CA VAL A 332 12.06 45.29 -12.07
C VAL A 332 12.75 45.24 -13.44
N ALA A 333 14.05 45.58 -13.50
CA ALA A 333 14.84 45.43 -14.72
C ALA A 333 15.22 43.94 -14.93
N ALA A 334 15.30 43.51 -16.18
CA ALA A 334 15.66 42.12 -16.51
C ALA A 334 17.04 41.75 -15.94
N GLU A 335 18.02 42.65 -15.98
CA GLU A 335 19.36 42.44 -15.43
C GLU A 335 19.33 42.23 -13.90
N ASP A 336 18.43 42.90 -13.15
CA ASP A 336 18.27 42.77 -11.71
C ASP A 336 17.60 41.42 -11.37
N LEU A 337 16.60 40.99 -12.14
CA LEU A 337 15.97 39.69 -12.01
C LEU A 337 16.98 38.58 -12.25
N ASP A 338 17.76 38.63 -13.32
CA ASP A 338 18.80 37.64 -13.64
C ASP A 338 19.83 37.53 -12.52
N ALA A 339 20.27 38.68 -11.96
CA ALA A 339 21.24 38.68 -10.86
C ALA A 339 20.68 38.03 -9.61
N VAL A 340 19.42 38.27 -9.26
CA VAL A 340 18.75 37.68 -8.10
C VAL A 340 18.49 36.19 -8.30
N LEU A 341 18.05 35.77 -9.48
CA LEU A 341 17.87 34.36 -9.79
C LEU A 341 19.19 33.60 -9.71
N ALA A 342 20.30 34.16 -10.17
CA ALA A 342 21.63 33.57 -10.04
C ALA A 342 22.11 33.46 -8.57
N GLU A 343 21.60 34.29 -7.65
CA GLU A 343 21.88 34.15 -6.20
C GLU A 343 21.00 33.08 -5.54
N ILE A 344 19.78 32.87 -6.03
CA ILE A 344 18.85 31.84 -5.54
C ILE A 344 19.22 30.46 -6.11
N ASP A 345 19.77 30.39 -7.32
CA ASP A 345 20.20 29.15 -7.97
C ASP A 345 21.27 28.44 -7.15
N GLY A 346 21.01 27.20 -6.75
CA GLY A 346 21.87 26.42 -5.86
C GLY A 346 21.91 26.89 -4.40
N ALA A 347 21.03 27.82 -3.99
CA ALA A 347 21.04 28.35 -2.64
C ALA A 347 20.33 27.44 -1.62
N THR A 348 20.80 27.49 -0.39
CA THR A 348 20.14 26.91 0.76
C THR A 348 19.26 27.96 1.44
N ILE A 349 17.97 27.69 1.56
CA ILE A 349 16.95 28.60 2.07
C ILE A 349 16.56 28.24 3.50
N GLU A 350 16.63 29.19 4.41
CA GLU A 350 16.09 29.07 5.75
C GLU A 350 14.65 29.58 5.79
N GLN A 351 13.69 28.70 6.12
CA GLN A 351 12.27 29.06 6.22
C GLN A 351 11.74 28.72 7.62
N TYR A 352 11.25 29.72 8.34
CA TYR A 352 10.40 29.50 9.50
C TYR A 352 8.99 29.11 9.02
N THR A 353 8.26 28.33 9.80
CA THR A 353 6.89 27.92 9.45
C THR A 353 6.08 29.11 8.97
N PRO A 354 5.54 29.10 7.72
CA PRO A 354 4.83 30.22 7.12
C PRO A 354 3.63 30.69 7.94
N GLY A 355 3.40 32.00 7.99
CA GLY A 355 2.28 32.57 8.73
C GLY A 355 0.92 32.03 8.29
N ARG A 356 0.74 31.71 7.01
CA ARG A 356 -0.51 31.14 6.45
C ARG A 356 -0.82 29.70 6.93
N VAL A 357 0.16 28.97 7.46
CA VAL A 357 -0.01 27.58 7.92
C VAL A 357 0.36 27.34 9.39
N ASP A 358 0.71 28.36 10.15
CA ASP A 358 1.14 28.28 11.54
C ASP A 358 0.08 27.65 12.46
N HIS A 359 -1.20 27.84 12.14
CA HIS A 359 -2.33 27.24 12.86
C HIS A 359 -2.46 25.71 12.68
N ARG A 360 -1.73 25.12 11.71
CA ARG A 360 -1.78 23.69 11.39
C ARG A 360 -0.45 22.96 11.60
N ARG A 361 0.65 23.71 11.77
CA ARG A 361 2.01 23.14 11.87
C ARG A 361 2.77 23.76 13.03
N ALA A 362 3.62 22.95 13.66
CA ALA A 362 4.52 23.42 14.70
C ALA A 362 5.48 24.48 14.14
N GLY A 363 5.66 25.60 14.87
CA GLY A 363 6.64 26.63 14.57
C GLY A 363 8.06 26.05 14.59
N LYS A 364 8.69 25.97 13.42
CA LYS A 364 10.02 25.39 13.25
C LYS A 364 10.70 26.02 12.04
N THR A 365 11.98 26.38 12.19
CA THR A 365 12.85 26.70 11.05
C THR A 365 13.22 25.40 10.32
N ARG A 366 13.12 25.41 9.01
CA ARG A 366 13.52 24.36 8.10
C ARG A 366 14.52 24.93 7.11
N THR A 367 15.54 24.14 6.82
CA THR A 367 16.51 24.42 5.78
C THR A 367 16.18 23.55 4.58
N ARG A 368 16.11 24.15 3.37
CA ARG A 368 15.80 23.46 2.12
C ARG A 368 16.62 24.05 0.99
N ASP A 369 17.02 23.20 0.06
CA ASP A 369 17.83 23.60 -1.07
C ASP A 369 16.97 23.95 -2.30
N VAL A 370 17.34 25.02 -2.99
CA VAL A 370 16.93 25.29 -4.37
C VAL A 370 18.00 24.69 -5.25
N TYR A 371 17.67 23.75 -6.10
CA TYR A 371 18.61 23.12 -7.02
C TYR A 371 18.83 23.93 -8.27
N GLU A 372 17.74 24.50 -8.84
CA GLU A 372 17.76 25.36 -10.00
C GLU A 372 16.72 26.48 -9.85
N ALA A 373 17.07 27.67 -10.28
CA ALA A 373 16.18 28.82 -10.36
C ALA A 373 16.39 29.54 -11.71
N SER A 374 15.31 29.75 -12.45
CA SER A 374 15.32 30.45 -13.73
C SER A 374 14.03 31.23 -13.93
N GLY A 375 14.01 32.14 -14.91
CA GLY A 375 12.81 32.86 -15.21
C GLY A 375 13.06 34.07 -16.14
N HIS A 376 12.00 34.79 -16.42
CA HIS A 376 12.04 35.98 -17.29
C HIS A 376 10.91 36.93 -16.94
N LEU A 377 11.06 38.16 -17.32
CA LEU A 377 10.01 39.17 -17.23
C LEU A 377 8.92 38.90 -18.27
N VAL A 378 7.67 39.11 -17.90
CA VAL A 378 6.54 39.05 -18.84
C VAL A 378 5.88 40.44 -18.97
N PRO A 379 5.30 40.79 -20.15
CA PRO A 379 4.57 42.05 -20.30
C PRO A 379 3.40 42.17 -19.34
N ALA A 380 3.10 43.38 -18.86
CA ALA A 380 1.88 43.65 -18.12
C ALA A 380 0.65 43.30 -18.97
N GLU A 381 -0.44 42.82 -18.35
CA GLU A 381 -1.66 42.35 -19.05
C GLU A 381 -2.28 43.44 -19.97
N SER A 382 -2.03 44.71 -19.67
CA SER A 382 -2.51 45.86 -20.47
C SER A 382 -1.83 46.03 -21.83
N ASP A 383 -0.70 45.35 -22.05
CA ASP A 383 0.16 45.60 -23.22
C ASP A 383 0.12 44.44 -24.24
N ARG A 384 -0.81 43.49 -24.09
CA ARG A 384 -0.92 42.31 -24.95
C ARG A 384 -1.96 42.49 -26.07
N ASP A 385 -1.52 42.48 -27.32
CA ASP A 385 -2.38 42.13 -28.47
C ASP A 385 -2.33 40.61 -28.68
N PRO A 386 -3.49 39.92 -28.80
CA PRO A 386 -3.53 38.47 -29.02
C PRO A 386 -2.88 38.09 -30.35
N GLY A 387 -1.68 37.50 -30.30
CA GLY A 387 -0.99 36.95 -31.44
C GLY A 387 0.40 37.52 -31.74
N ASP A 388 0.86 38.52 -31.00
CA ASP A 388 2.23 39.00 -31.11
C ASP A 388 3.25 38.07 -30.46
N PRO A 389 4.45 37.88 -31.04
CA PRO A 389 5.54 37.19 -30.41
C PRO A 389 5.92 37.92 -29.11
N VAL A 390 6.01 37.21 -28.03
CA VAL A 390 6.39 37.74 -26.71
C VAL A 390 7.89 38.01 -26.73
N GLU A 391 8.29 39.27 -26.97
CA GLU A 391 9.65 39.72 -26.64
C GLU A 391 9.70 40.01 -25.14
N GLU A 392 10.74 39.54 -24.48
CA GLU A 392 10.99 39.82 -23.07
C GLU A 392 11.17 41.31 -22.86
N PRO A 393 10.38 41.95 -21.97
CA PRO A 393 10.52 43.36 -21.73
C PRO A 393 11.80 43.66 -20.93
N ALA A 394 12.46 44.77 -21.22
CA ALA A 394 13.64 45.21 -20.46
C ALA A 394 13.31 45.53 -18.98
N GLU A 395 12.04 45.85 -18.69
CA GLU A 395 11.53 46.20 -17.37
C GLU A 395 10.04 45.80 -17.28
N SER A 396 9.63 45.15 -16.18
CA SER A 396 8.23 44.78 -15.93
C SER A 396 7.96 44.63 -14.43
N ASP A 397 6.69 44.75 -14.05
CA ASP A 397 6.20 44.37 -12.72
C ASP A 397 5.71 42.90 -12.66
N ARG A 398 5.91 42.12 -13.72
CA ARG A 398 5.51 40.74 -13.87
C ARG A 398 6.66 39.84 -14.29
N ALA A 399 6.73 38.63 -13.69
CA ALA A 399 7.70 37.61 -14.06
C ALA A 399 7.07 36.24 -14.09
N GLU A 400 7.60 35.35 -14.93
CA GLU A 400 7.39 33.91 -14.87
C GLU A 400 8.69 33.24 -14.43
N LEU A 401 8.64 32.47 -13.33
CA LEU A 401 9.80 31.87 -12.72
C LEU A 401 9.62 30.37 -12.60
N GLU A 402 10.71 29.62 -12.77
CA GLU A 402 10.75 28.18 -12.51
C GLU A 402 11.76 27.90 -11.39
N PHE A 403 11.35 27.04 -10.43
CA PHE A 403 12.18 26.62 -9.31
C PHE A 403 12.18 25.10 -9.21
N HIS A 404 13.34 24.48 -9.27
CA HIS A 404 13.54 23.09 -8.88
C HIS A 404 14.08 23.06 -7.46
N THR A 405 13.38 22.40 -6.53
CA THR A 405 13.67 22.49 -5.10
C THR A 405 13.60 21.15 -4.40
N GLU A 406 14.31 21.04 -3.27
CA GLU A 406 14.09 19.99 -2.28
C GLU A 406 12.62 19.97 -1.83
N GLY A 407 12.11 18.78 -1.51
CA GLY A 407 10.75 18.60 -1.04
C GLY A 407 10.47 19.32 0.28
N GLY A 408 9.34 20.05 0.30
CA GLY A 408 8.88 20.76 1.49
C GLY A 408 9.34 22.20 1.62
N LEU A 409 10.03 22.75 0.59
CA LEU A 409 10.24 24.20 0.43
C LEU A 409 8.91 24.88 0.09
N TYR A 410 8.65 26.02 0.68
CA TYR A 410 7.47 26.85 0.44
C TYR A 410 7.79 27.93 -0.59
N VAL A 411 7.41 27.70 -1.85
CA VAL A 411 7.77 28.57 -2.99
C VAL A 411 7.11 29.95 -2.90
N LYS A 412 5.87 30.05 -2.41
CA LYS A 412 5.20 31.34 -2.23
C LYS A 412 5.99 32.23 -1.25
N GLU A 413 6.54 31.64 -0.21
CA GLU A 413 7.37 32.32 0.79
C GLU A 413 8.81 32.56 0.30
N LEU A 414 9.35 31.71 -0.56
CA LEU A 414 10.62 31.98 -1.26
C LEU A 414 10.53 33.26 -2.08
N VAL A 415 9.39 33.50 -2.74
CA VAL A 415 9.15 34.72 -3.51
C VAL A 415 8.91 35.92 -2.59
N SER A 416 7.97 35.85 -1.64
CA SER A 416 7.55 37.00 -0.83
C SER A 416 8.47 37.33 0.34
N GLY A 417 9.27 36.37 0.81
CA GLY A 417 10.07 36.53 2.04
C GLY A 417 9.30 36.36 3.34
N ASP A 418 7.96 36.28 3.32
CA ASP A 418 7.07 36.09 4.47
C ASP A 418 7.47 36.96 5.68
N GLU A 419 7.60 38.28 5.48
CA GLU A 419 8.00 39.26 6.49
C GLU A 419 9.37 38.96 7.16
N GLY A 420 10.33 38.41 6.40
CA GLY A 420 11.66 38.01 6.88
C GLY A 420 11.73 36.65 7.55
N ARG A 421 10.71 35.80 7.38
CA ARG A 421 10.74 34.40 7.84
C ARG A 421 11.40 33.44 6.86
N THR A 422 11.67 33.92 5.62
CA THR A 422 12.36 33.17 4.56
C THR A 422 13.55 33.97 4.08
N GLU A 423 14.75 33.41 4.18
CA GLU A 423 16.02 34.04 3.78
C GLU A 423 16.95 33.00 3.13
N PRO A 424 17.58 33.35 1.97
CA PRO A 424 17.24 34.49 1.09
C PRO A 424 15.88 34.33 0.43
N SER A 425 15.29 35.43 -0.04
CA SER A 425 14.02 35.47 -0.78
C SER A 425 14.10 36.42 -1.94
N LEU A 426 13.28 36.18 -2.98
CA LEU A 426 13.23 37.02 -4.19
C LEU A 426 12.95 38.48 -3.84
N ALA A 427 11.90 38.77 -3.10
CA ALA A 427 11.53 40.11 -2.67
C ALA A 427 12.63 40.80 -1.85
N GLY A 428 13.28 40.07 -0.95
CA GLY A 428 14.37 40.57 -0.12
C GLY A 428 15.60 40.96 -0.94
N LEU A 429 15.96 40.16 -1.94
CA LEU A 429 17.09 40.43 -2.83
C LEU A 429 16.80 41.52 -3.83
N LEU A 430 15.59 41.58 -4.42
CA LEU A 430 15.15 42.65 -5.33
C LEU A 430 14.96 44.00 -4.61
N GLY A 431 14.70 43.97 -3.31
CA GLY A 431 14.36 45.17 -2.56
C GLY A 431 12.99 45.76 -2.86
N VAL A 432 12.12 45.00 -3.51
CA VAL A 432 10.72 45.36 -3.82
C VAL A 432 9.80 44.21 -3.40
N GLY A 433 8.57 44.49 -2.99
CA GLY A 433 7.60 43.45 -2.66
C GLY A 433 7.28 42.61 -3.89
N ALA A 434 7.20 41.27 -3.67
CA ALA A 434 6.85 40.30 -4.71
C ALA A 434 5.88 39.26 -4.17
N GLU A 435 4.89 38.89 -4.98
CA GLU A 435 3.87 37.92 -4.60
C GLU A 435 3.61 36.93 -5.75
N VAL A 436 3.42 35.66 -5.40
CA VAL A 436 3.01 34.63 -6.35
C VAL A 436 1.51 34.75 -6.63
N THR A 437 1.13 35.05 -7.85
CA THR A 437 -0.25 35.17 -8.31
C THR A 437 -0.82 33.85 -8.82
N ALA A 438 0.03 32.97 -9.38
CA ALA A 438 -0.33 31.59 -9.73
C ALA A 438 0.89 30.69 -9.53
N LEU A 439 0.65 29.47 -9.05
CA LEU A 439 1.69 28.47 -8.81
C LEU A 439 1.25 27.15 -9.42
N ASP A 440 2.07 26.59 -10.29
CA ASP A 440 1.84 25.30 -10.91
C ASP A 440 3.00 24.36 -10.59
N VAL A 441 2.70 23.08 -10.41
CA VAL A 441 3.72 22.05 -10.19
C VAL A 441 3.99 21.35 -11.50
N LEU A 442 5.26 21.31 -11.92
CA LEU A 442 5.68 20.73 -13.21
C LEU A 442 6.19 19.29 -13.05
N SER A 443 6.80 18.98 -11.90
CA SER A 443 7.27 17.61 -11.62
C SER A 443 7.33 17.31 -10.14
N VAL A 444 7.26 16.02 -9.83
CA VAL A 444 7.54 15.45 -8.52
C VAL A 444 8.38 14.20 -8.77
N GLU A 445 9.69 14.28 -8.47
CA GLU A 445 10.65 13.21 -8.76
C GLU A 445 11.34 12.75 -7.47
N GLY A 446 11.71 11.47 -7.42
CA GLY A 446 12.52 10.95 -6.31
C GLY A 446 13.92 11.55 -6.35
N GLU A 447 14.45 12.00 -5.20
CA GLU A 447 15.73 12.70 -5.12
C GLU A 447 16.94 11.77 -5.36
N GLU A 448 16.97 10.60 -4.73
CA GLU A 448 18.08 9.65 -4.85
C GLU A 448 17.76 8.54 -5.85
N GLU A 449 16.51 8.12 -5.90
CA GLU A 449 16.01 7.03 -6.75
C GLU A 449 14.65 7.39 -7.34
N PRO A 450 14.28 6.87 -8.52
CA PRO A 450 12.94 7.04 -9.06
C PRO A 450 11.91 6.35 -8.15
N PHE A 451 10.65 6.79 -8.17
CA PHE A 451 9.58 6.14 -7.42
C PHE A 451 9.38 4.68 -7.82
N VAL A 452 9.49 4.37 -9.10
CA VAL A 452 9.34 3.01 -9.62
C VAL A 452 10.68 2.29 -9.64
N THR A 453 10.79 1.22 -8.86
CA THR A 453 11.90 0.26 -8.89
C THR A 453 11.35 -1.16 -8.78
N GLU A 454 12.14 -2.17 -9.16
CA GLU A 454 11.71 -3.57 -9.31
C GLU A 454 10.96 -4.15 -8.10
N GLY A 455 11.34 -3.80 -6.86
CA GLY A 455 10.69 -4.32 -5.64
C GLY A 455 9.30 -3.73 -5.34
N TYR A 456 8.86 -2.69 -6.06
CA TYR A 456 7.61 -1.96 -5.79
C TYR A 456 6.54 -2.15 -6.86
N VAL A 457 6.85 -2.80 -7.96
CA VAL A 457 5.91 -3.12 -9.06
C VAL A 457 5.78 -4.63 -9.24
N ARG A 458 4.61 -5.07 -9.73
CA ARG A 458 4.35 -6.47 -10.11
C ARG A 458 4.51 -6.64 -11.62
N GLY A 459 5.01 -7.79 -12.07
CA GLY A 459 4.98 -8.18 -13.49
C GLY A 459 5.89 -7.35 -14.40
N SER A 460 7.00 -6.79 -13.92
CA SER A 460 8.05 -6.23 -14.76
C SER A 460 9.01 -7.34 -15.18
N ASP A 461 8.60 -8.15 -16.17
CA ASP A 461 9.51 -8.98 -16.98
C ASP A 461 9.70 -8.35 -18.35
#